data_802ab9505671739c81b866f582482a77
#
_entry.id   802ab9505671739c81b866f582482a77
#
_cell.length_a   1.000
_cell.length_b   1.000
_cell.length_c   1.000
_cell.angle_alpha   90.00
_cell.angle_beta   90.00
_cell.angle_gamma   90.00
#
_symmetry.space_group_name_H-M   'P 1'
#
loop_
_entity.id
_entity.type
_entity.pdbx_description
1 polymer ?
#
loop_
_entity_poly.entity_id
_entity_poly.type
_entity_poly.pdbx_seq_one_letter_code
_entity_poly.pdbx_strand_id
1 'polypeptide(L)'
;MKKFIIAEICVLLALAGGFWLGRVTGNNTSYEHYYDNADKAWTAVKQLDAPPVGLDSPDKSRLREVRAAYREVFENYPDSLWADDAIYQLASRISRTDEEAFALFRRLINNYPDSEWADDSMYAIAFASYQIAEELKKTGTLESLDAYYDRALALFNQLIATYPGSELSEQAQFNTAMCYYGKDELNNALAQFDILRVPFSDSPLLYQILYVTGEIYLKKQEYENARIEFTNVVDSGDPDLAPLASFGIPQSYLAEGKYQEALEGYQKVIDLYPDTKAGQDAYFYMGWAYERLEKYDEAIAQLEKGIELFPRNENAANAQVYIAQIALVNKDIAAAIDAFQKVADNATYDYDTRRMAQYWVGKIYEDNSETDLAVAAYQKLLVEFPEPHKEATHASNNVNENYIQTLRSTGL
;
A
#
# COMPACT_ATOMS: atom_id res chain seq x y z
N MET A 1 9.19 18.04 -30.23
CA MET A 1 8.92 18.39 -31.63
C MET A 1 7.67 19.22 -31.82
N LYS A 2 6.53 18.90 -31.22
CA LYS A 2 5.30 19.71 -31.34
C LYS A 2 5.43 21.14 -30.76
N LYS A 3 6.09 21.34 -29.61
CA LYS A 3 6.32 22.68 -29.00
C LYS A 3 7.18 23.59 -29.88
N PHE A 4 8.14 23.05 -30.61
CA PHE A 4 8.95 23.84 -31.54
C PHE A 4 8.15 24.36 -32.75
N ILE A 5 7.24 23.54 -33.28
CA ILE A 5 6.40 23.91 -34.42
C ILE A 5 5.35 24.97 -34.02
N ILE A 6 4.79 24.87 -32.80
CA ILE A 6 3.82 25.84 -32.27
C ILE A 6 4.50 27.17 -31.95
N ALA A 7 5.72 27.16 -31.38
CA ALA A 7 6.49 28.37 -31.14
C ALA A 7 6.84 29.11 -32.42
N GLU A 8 7.24 28.41 -33.48
CA GLU A 8 7.47 29.04 -34.81
C GLU A 8 6.17 29.59 -35.43
N ILE A 9 5.05 28.90 -35.28
CA ILE A 9 3.75 29.38 -35.78
C ILE A 9 3.26 30.60 -34.97
N CYS A 10 3.43 30.62 -33.66
CA CYS A 10 3.10 31.76 -32.81
C CYS A 10 3.98 32.97 -33.10
N VAL A 11 5.28 32.78 -33.34
CA VAL A 11 6.20 33.87 -33.77
C VAL A 11 5.83 34.37 -35.15
N LEU A 12 5.46 33.51 -36.09
CA LEU A 12 5.01 33.91 -37.44
C LEU A 12 3.65 34.62 -37.42
N LEU A 13 2.73 34.22 -36.55
CA LEU A 13 1.44 34.92 -36.37
C LEU A 13 1.61 36.26 -35.64
N ALA A 14 2.54 36.35 -34.66
CA ALA A 14 2.89 37.60 -34.01
C ALA A 14 3.59 38.58 -34.98
N LEU A 15 4.42 38.09 -35.89
CA LEU A 15 5.06 38.90 -36.93
C LEU A 15 4.06 39.31 -38.01
N ALA A 16 3.09 38.47 -38.37
CA ALA A 16 2.03 38.83 -39.35
C ALA A 16 0.98 39.79 -38.76
N GLY A 17 0.65 39.65 -37.46
CA GLY A 17 -0.25 40.58 -36.75
C GLY A 17 0.40 41.94 -36.45
N GLY A 18 1.72 41.99 -36.30
CA GLY A 18 2.48 43.20 -36.02
C GLY A 18 2.48 44.22 -37.17
N PHE A 19 2.13 43.81 -38.40
CA PHE A 19 2.07 44.74 -39.57
C PHE A 19 0.78 45.59 -39.60
N TRP A 20 -0.24 45.25 -38.78
CA TRP A 20 -1.51 46.02 -38.75
C TRP A 20 -1.67 46.87 -37.46
N LEU A 21 -0.85 46.72 -36.47
CA LEU A 21 -0.83 47.48 -35.21
C LEU A 21 0.32 48.48 -35.13
N GLY A 22 0.84 48.92 -36.26
CA GLY A 22 1.94 49.88 -36.38
C GLY A 22 1.56 51.30 -35.93
N ARG A 23 1.20 51.48 -34.66
CA ARG A 23 1.27 52.75 -33.91
C ARG A 23 1.04 52.57 -32.41
N VAL A 24 1.69 51.61 -31.77
CA VAL A 24 1.98 51.68 -30.35
C VAL A 24 3.48 51.47 -30.17
N THR A 25 4.19 52.54 -30.42
CA THR A 25 5.61 52.64 -30.15
C THR A 25 5.82 52.63 -28.62
N GLY A 26 6.43 51.59 -28.10
CA GLY A 26 7.01 51.65 -26.79
C GLY A 26 7.07 50.43 -25.93
N ASN A 27 7.06 49.15 -26.40
CA ASN A 27 7.30 48.04 -25.48
C ASN A 27 7.76 46.70 -26.12
N ASN A 28 8.20 46.66 -27.36
CA ASN A 28 8.70 45.39 -27.94
C ASN A 28 9.98 44.89 -27.27
N THR A 29 10.86 45.80 -26.83
CA THR A 29 12.14 45.45 -26.18
C THR A 29 11.97 44.88 -24.77
N SER A 30 10.89 45.20 -24.07
CA SER A 30 10.65 44.67 -22.73
C SER A 30 10.16 43.21 -22.76
N TYR A 31 9.34 42.83 -23.76
CA TYR A 31 8.89 41.46 -23.92
C TYR A 31 9.99 40.51 -24.39
N GLU A 32 10.77 40.90 -25.39
CA GLU A 32 11.97 40.14 -25.84
C GLU A 32 12.94 39.90 -24.68
N HIS A 33 13.21 40.94 -23.90
CA HIS A 33 14.10 40.81 -22.75
C HIS A 33 13.56 39.96 -21.62
N TYR A 34 12.23 39.94 -21.45
CA TYR A 34 11.56 39.05 -20.48
C TYR A 34 11.72 37.58 -20.87
N TYR A 35 11.43 37.20 -22.11
CA TYR A 35 11.58 35.82 -22.57
C TYR A 35 13.04 35.35 -22.62
N ASP A 36 13.98 36.22 -23.05
CA ASP A 36 15.38 35.94 -23.01
C ASP A 36 15.92 35.67 -21.59
N ASN A 37 15.38 36.37 -20.59
CA ASN A 37 15.76 36.13 -19.19
C ASN A 37 15.12 34.85 -18.63
N ALA A 38 13.88 34.53 -19.02
CA ALA A 38 13.26 33.27 -18.69
C ALA A 38 14.03 32.07 -19.24
N ASP A 39 14.46 32.14 -20.51
CA ASP A 39 15.28 31.09 -21.16
C ASP A 39 16.63 30.91 -20.48
N LYS A 40 17.28 32.01 -20.04
CA LYS A 40 18.53 31.96 -19.28
C LYS A 40 18.32 31.34 -17.92
N ALA A 41 17.25 31.71 -17.19
CA ALA A 41 16.91 31.17 -15.91
C ALA A 41 16.63 29.65 -16.01
N TRP A 42 15.85 29.22 -17.00
CA TRP A 42 15.57 27.81 -17.27
C TRP A 42 16.83 27.02 -17.61
N THR A 43 17.71 27.59 -18.46
CA THR A 43 18.98 26.96 -18.83
C THR A 43 19.88 26.80 -17.61
N ALA A 44 19.93 27.80 -16.73
CA ALA A 44 20.71 27.73 -15.48
C ALA A 44 20.19 26.66 -14.55
N VAL A 45 18.84 26.51 -14.39
CA VAL A 45 18.24 25.44 -13.61
C VAL A 45 18.62 24.08 -14.16
N LYS A 46 18.52 23.86 -15.47
CA LYS A 46 18.88 22.57 -16.10
C LYS A 46 20.36 22.21 -15.88
N GLN A 47 21.25 23.18 -15.94
CA GLN A 47 22.66 22.96 -15.66
C GLN A 47 22.90 22.61 -14.18
N LEU A 48 22.19 23.26 -13.28
CA LEU A 48 22.29 23.03 -11.84
C LEU A 48 21.66 21.67 -11.45
N ASP A 49 20.57 21.26 -12.09
CA ASP A 49 19.86 20.03 -11.84
C ASP A 49 20.52 18.78 -12.46
N ALA A 50 21.40 18.98 -13.44
CA ALA A 50 22.16 17.88 -14.05
C ALA A 50 22.99 17.14 -12.98
N PRO A 51 22.94 15.80 -12.91
CA PRO A 51 23.69 15.03 -11.91
C PRO A 51 25.19 15.30 -12.07
N PRO A 52 25.92 15.59 -10.98
CA PRO A 52 27.37 15.73 -11.05
C PRO A 52 28.00 14.40 -11.43
N VAL A 53 28.97 14.45 -12.33
CA VAL A 53 29.74 13.28 -12.75
C VAL A 53 30.46 12.68 -11.53
N GLY A 54 30.09 11.46 -11.11
CA GLY A 54 30.79 10.71 -10.07
C GLY A 54 30.29 10.82 -8.63
N LEU A 55 29.06 11.32 -8.40
CA LEU A 55 28.44 11.31 -7.08
C LEU A 55 27.12 10.50 -7.09
N ASP A 56 27.01 9.51 -6.22
CA ASP A 56 25.86 8.60 -6.13
C ASP A 56 24.61 9.20 -5.44
N SER A 57 24.71 10.39 -4.84
CA SER A 57 23.56 11.10 -4.25
C SER A 57 23.76 12.62 -4.28
N PRO A 58 22.69 13.41 -4.56
CA PRO A 58 22.79 14.86 -4.52
C PRO A 58 22.97 15.35 -3.07
N ASP A 59 23.93 16.27 -2.86
CA ASP A 59 24.11 16.99 -1.60
C ASP A 59 22.82 17.79 -1.27
N LYS A 60 22.44 17.82 0.01
CA LYS A 60 21.26 18.56 0.50
C LYS A 60 21.31 20.06 0.20
N SER A 61 22.52 20.67 0.15
CA SER A 61 22.71 22.07 -0.23
C SER A 61 22.33 22.29 -1.69
N ARG A 62 22.81 21.44 -2.57
CA ARG A 62 22.50 21.49 -4.01
C ARG A 62 21.01 21.32 -4.28
N LEU A 63 20.32 20.41 -3.53
CA LEU A 63 18.89 20.25 -3.67
C LEU A 63 18.11 21.53 -3.31
N ARG A 64 18.57 22.29 -2.31
CA ARG A 64 17.98 23.60 -1.96
C ARG A 64 18.19 24.63 -3.06
N GLU A 65 19.37 24.68 -3.64
CA GLU A 65 19.69 25.59 -4.74
C GLU A 65 18.87 25.28 -5.99
N VAL A 66 18.73 23.99 -6.34
CA VAL A 66 17.89 23.54 -7.45
C VAL A 66 16.42 23.93 -7.22
N ARG A 67 15.89 23.72 -6.02
CA ARG A 67 14.52 24.11 -5.67
C ARG A 67 14.31 25.62 -5.76
N ALA A 68 15.26 26.41 -5.28
CA ALA A 68 15.21 27.88 -5.37
C ALA A 68 15.24 28.36 -6.83
N ALA A 69 16.08 27.74 -7.65
CA ALA A 69 16.20 28.09 -9.06
C ALA A 69 14.92 27.74 -9.88
N TYR A 70 14.27 26.60 -9.63
CA TYR A 70 12.96 26.32 -10.22
C TYR A 70 11.91 27.34 -9.80
N ARG A 71 11.92 27.74 -8.51
CA ARG A 71 11.00 28.76 -7.99
C ARG A 71 11.17 30.10 -8.68
N GLU A 72 12.42 30.52 -8.90
CA GLU A 72 12.77 31.76 -9.61
C GLU A 72 12.13 31.79 -11.00
N VAL A 73 12.12 30.68 -11.75
CA VAL A 73 11.54 30.63 -13.10
C VAL A 73 10.05 30.97 -13.07
N PHE A 74 9.24 30.27 -12.29
CA PHE A 74 7.78 30.46 -12.33
C PHE A 74 7.26 31.64 -11.49
N GLU A 75 8.06 32.18 -10.56
CA GLU A 75 7.70 33.39 -9.80
C GLU A 75 8.03 34.65 -10.55
N ASN A 76 9.19 34.71 -11.20
CA ASN A 76 9.62 35.90 -11.93
C ASN A 76 9.16 35.91 -13.41
N TYR A 77 8.90 34.73 -13.97
CA TYR A 77 8.54 34.56 -15.38
C TYR A 77 7.29 33.66 -15.55
N PRO A 78 6.13 34.01 -14.92
CA PRO A 78 4.94 33.15 -14.92
C PRO A 78 4.32 32.95 -16.31
N ASP A 79 4.55 33.89 -17.24
CA ASP A 79 4.02 33.82 -18.61
C ASP A 79 5.02 33.19 -19.60
N SER A 80 6.15 32.67 -19.10
CA SER A 80 7.14 31.99 -19.93
C SER A 80 6.71 30.58 -20.31
N LEU A 81 7.29 30.05 -21.39
CA LEU A 81 7.09 28.66 -21.82
C LEU A 81 7.61 27.61 -20.83
N TRP A 82 8.34 28.04 -19.80
CA TRP A 82 9.03 27.19 -18.82
C TRP A 82 8.39 27.22 -17.44
N ALA A 83 7.37 28.04 -17.23
CA ALA A 83 6.81 28.23 -15.90
C ALA A 83 6.11 26.97 -15.39
N ASP A 84 5.32 26.32 -16.23
CA ASP A 84 4.63 25.05 -15.93
C ASP A 84 5.63 23.89 -15.75
N ASP A 85 6.64 23.80 -16.64
CA ASP A 85 7.73 22.85 -16.50
C ASP A 85 8.45 23.02 -15.14
N ALA A 86 8.78 24.26 -14.77
CA ALA A 86 9.46 24.54 -13.52
C ALA A 86 8.63 24.18 -12.28
N ILE A 87 7.33 24.44 -12.30
CA ILE A 87 6.41 24.05 -11.23
C ILE A 87 6.35 22.51 -11.10
N TYR A 88 6.16 21.81 -12.22
CA TYR A 88 6.09 20.35 -12.23
C TYR A 88 7.37 19.71 -11.73
N GLN A 89 8.52 20.15 -12.25
CA GLN A 89 9.82 19.65 -11.86
C GLN A 89 10.12 19.91 -10.37
N LEU A 90 9.75 21.07 -9.84
CA LEU A 90 9.89 21.35 -8.41
C LEU A 90 8.99 20.45 -7.57
N ALA A 91 7.71 20.37 -7.89
CA ALA A 91 6.73 19.57 -7.16
C ALA A 91 7.13 18.09 -7.11
N SER A 92 7.61 17.54 -8.23
CA SER A 92 8.05 16.14 -8.36
C SER A 92 9.30 15.78 -7.54
N ARG A 93 10.08 16.79 -7.10
CA ARG A 93 11.28 16.62 -6.24
C ARG A 93 11.00 16.80 -4.75
N ILE A 94 9.80 17.19 -4.40
CA ILE A 94 9.30 17.23 -3.02
C ILE A 94 8.60 15.89 -2.75
N SER A 95 8.50 15.50 -1.49
CA SER A 95 7.69 14.31 -1.15
C SER A 95 6.25 14.47 -1.66
N ARG A 96 5.75 13.46 -2.34
CA ARG A 96 4.39 13.48 -2.93
C ARG A 96 3.27 13.68 -1.89
N THR A 97 3.56 13.43 -0.62
CA THR A 97 2.62 13.61 0.50
C THR A 97 2.80 14.97 1.19
N ASP A 98 3.70 15.83 0.69
CA ASP A 98 3.97 17.16 1.25
C ASP A 98 2.93 18.17 0.73
N GLU A 99 2.39 18.99 1.62
CA GLU A 99 1.44 20.05 1.27
C GLU A 99 2.02 21.08 0.29
N GLU A 100 3.34 21.30 0.31
CA GLU A 100 4.02 22.16 -0.67
C GLU A 100 3.91 21.57 -2.08
N ALA A 101 4.13 20.26 -2.24
CA ALA A 101 3.97 19.58 -3.53
C ALA A 101 2.52 19.68 -4.03
N PHE A 102 1.54 19.46 -3.16
CA PHE A 102 0.13 19.63 -3.51
C PHE A 102 -0.22 21.06 -3.92
N ALA A 103 0.33 22.07 -3.24
CA ALA A 103 0.11 23.47 -3.59
C ALA A 103 0.68 23.81 -4.98
N LEU A 104 1.88 23.29 -5.29
CA LEU A 104 2.52 23.49 -6.59
C LEU A 104 1.75 22.79 -7.73
N PHE A 105 1.36 21.53 -7.56
CA PHE A 105 0.54 20.82 -8.55
C PHE A 105 -0.81 21.52 -8.77
N ARG A 106 -1.49 21.97 -7.71
CA ARG A 106 -2.73 22.75 -7.83
C ARG A 106 -2.51 24.07 -8.57
N ARG A 107 -1.39 24.76 -8.30
CA ARG A 107 -1.02 25.99 -9.01
C ARG A 107 -0.85 25.72 -10.50
N LEU A 108 -0.20 24.61 -10.88
CA LEU A 108 -0.03 24.21 -12.27
C LEU A 108 -1.40 23.96 -12.93
N ILE A 109 -2.25 23.12 -12.36
CA ILE A 109 -3.57 22.79 -12.88
C ILE A 109 -4.43 24.05 -13.09
N ASN A 110 -4.40 24.98 -12.11
CA ASN A 110 -5.25 26.17 -12.15
C ASN A 110 -4.75 27.25 -13.12
N ASN A 111 -3.43 27.44 -13.22
CA ASN A 111 -2.85 28.54 -13.98
C ASN A 111 -2.41 28.11 -15.39
N TYR A 112 -2.16 26.81 -15.58
CA TYR A 112 -1.68 26.25 -16.85
C TYR A 112 -2.48 24.99 -17.24
N PRO A 113 -3.82 25.10 -17.41
CA PRO A 113 -4.67 23.92 -17.65
C PRO A 113 -4.38 23.21 -18.98
N ASP A 114 -3.76 23.91 -19.93
CA ASP A 114 -3.36 23.38 -21.25
C ASP A 114 -1.89 22.86 -21.23
N SER A 115 -1.21 22.85 -20.08
CA SER A 115 0.12 22.30 -19.93
C SER A 115 0.12 20.79 -20.18
N GLU A 116 1.22 20.29 -20.78
CA GLU A 116 1.41 18.84 -20.92
C GLU A 116 1.58 18.12 -19.57
N TRP A 117 1.76 18.88 -18.47
CA TRP A 117 1.91 18.38 -17.10
C TRP A 117 0.63 18.51 -16.26
N ALA A 118 -0.47 18.99 -16.84
CA ALA A 118 -1.66 19.27 -16.06
C ALA A 118 -2.37 17.98 -15.60
N ASP A 119 -2.49 16.99 -16.48
CA ASP A 119 -3.02 15.66 -16.16
C ASP A 119 -2.10 14.89 -15.23
N ASP A 120 -0.76 14.91 -15.47
CA ASP A 120 0.24 14.35 -14.56
C ASP A 120 0.14 14.94 -13.14
N SER A 121 -0.03 16.27 -13.06
CA SER A 121 -0.16 16.97 -11.77
C SER A 121 -1.45 16.58 -11.05
N MET A 122 -2.55 16.45 -11.76
CA MET A 122 -3.83 16.00 -11.20
C MET A 122 -3.74 14.56 -10.72
N TYR A 123 -3.15 13.68 -11.52
CA TYR A 123 -2.90 12.29 -11.15
C TYR A 123 -1.99 12.19 -9.91
N ALA A 124 -0.92 13.00 -9.84
CA ALA A 124 0.00 12.99 -8.71
C ALA A 124 -0.69 13.31 -7.37
N ILE A 125 -1.58 14.33 -7.34
CA ILE A 125 -2.36 14.66 -6.12
C ILE A 125 -3.35 13.55 -5.79
N ALA A 126 -4.05 13.00 -6.79
CA ALA A 126 -5.03 11.95 -6.61
C ALA A 126 -4.37 10.68 -6.04
N PHE A 127 -3.28 10.24 -6.67
CA PHE A 127 -2.57 9.04 -6.26
C PHE A 127 -1.91 9.18 -4.88
N ALA A 128 -1.32 10.35 -4.58
CA ALA A 128 -0.78 10.60 -3.25
C ALA A 128 -1.89 10.60 -2.17
N SER A 129 -3.07 11.12 -2.47
CA SER A 129 -4.22 11.04 -1.57
C SER A 129 -4.65 9.59 -1.33
N TYR A 130 -4.70 8.77 -2.37
CA TYR A 130 -4.95 7.33 -2.26
C TYR A 130 -3.89 6.63 -1.39
N GLN A 131 -2.60 6.91 -1.61
CA GLN A 131 -1.50 6.32 -0.82
C GLN A 131 -1.59 6.70 0.67
N ILE A 132 -1.93 7.96 0.98
CA ILE A 132 -2.14 8.40 2.37
C ILE A 132 -3.30 7.62 3.00
N ALA A 133 -4.41 7.43 2.28
CA ALA A 133 -5.54 6.65 2.77
C ALA A 133 -5.15 5.19 3.06
N GLU A 134 -4.40 4.53 2.16
CA GLU A 134 -3.91 3.17 2.37
C GLU A 134 -2.98 3.06 3.59
N GLU A 135 -2.13 4.07 3.82
CA GLU A 135 -1.25 4.09 5.00
C GLU A 135 -2.03 4.32 6.30
N LEU A 136 -3.00 5.24 6.31
CA LEU A 136 -3.90 5.44 7.45
C LEU A 136 -4.69 4.17 7.79
N LYS A 137 -5.12 3.43 6.76
CA LYS A 137 -5.81 2.16 6.92
C LYS A 137 -4.92 1.10 7.58
N LYS A 138 -3.66 0.98 7.17
CA LYS A 138 -2.67 0.04 7.75
C LYS A 138 -2.37 0.38 9.21
N THR A 139 -2.26 1.65 9.55
CA THR A 139 -1.98 2.11 10.93
C THR A 139 -3.21 2.11 11.83
N GLY A 140 -4.40 1.78 11.30
CA GLY A 140 -5.66 1.82 12.04
C GLY A 140 -6.16 3.22 12.39
N THR A 141 -5.60 4.26 11.75
CA THR A 141 -6.00 5.65 11.95
C THR A 141 -7.19 5.96 11.04
N LEU A 142 -8.41 5.79 11.55
CA LEU A 142 -9.63 5.94 10.74
C LEU A 142 -10.07 7.40 10.57
N GLU A 143 -9.57 8.31 11.41
CA GLU A 143 -9.83 9.73 11.28
C GLU A 143 -9.26 10.24 9.94
N SER A 144 -10.11 10.88 9.15
CA SER A 144 -9.78 11.40 7.81
C SER A 144 -9.56 10.35 6.68
N LEU A 145 -9.65 9.06 6.96
CA LEU A 145 -9.48 8.01 5.96
C LEU A 145 -10.37 8.22 4.73
N ASP A 146 -11.69 8.34 4.96
CA ASP A 146 -12.66 8.55 3.89
C ASP A 146 -12.42 9.85 3.11
N ALA A 147 -11.99 10.91 3.79
CA ALA A 147 -11.71 12.20 3.14
C ALA A 147 -10.55 12.11 2.13
N TYR A 148 -9.54 11.28 2.40
CA TYR A 148 -8.45 11.06 1.45
C TYR A 148 -8.88 10.20 0.26
N TYR A 149 -9.68 9.13 0.47
CA TYR A 149 -10.26 8.39 -0.65
C TYR A 149 -11.19 9.25 -1.48
N ASP A 150 -12.06 10.06 -0.87
CA ASP A 150 -12.98 10.96 -1.58
C ASP A 150 -12.25 12.02 -2.40
N ARG A 151 -11.13 12.56 -1.86
CA ARG A 151 -10.26 13.47 -2.62
C ARG A 151 -9.64 12.77 -3.82
N ALA A 152 -9.13 11.55 -3.64
CA ALA A 152 -8.55 10.77 -4.73
C ALA A 152 -9.60 10.48 -5.81
N LEU A 153 -10.79 10.01 -5.43
CA LEU A 153 -11.92 9.76 -6.32
C LEU A 153 -12.32 10.99 -7.12
N ALA A 154 -12.46 12.15 -6.46
CA ALA A 154 -12.83 13.38 -7.12
C ALA A 154 -11.80 13.79 -8.18
N LEU A 155 -10.51 13.69 -7.88
CA LEU A 155 -9.43 14.08 -8.78
C LEU A 155 -9.22 13.08 -9.92
N PHE A 156 -9.30 11.76 -9.68
CA PHE A 156 -9.24 10.78 -10.76
C PHE A 156 -10.41 10.94 -11.74
N ASN A 157 -11.64 11.11 -11.24
CA ASN A 157 -12.80 11.36 -12.08
C ASN A 157 -12.69 12.70 -12.85
N GLN A 158 -12.14 13.74 -12.21
CA GLN A 158 -11.89 15.00 -12.88
C GLN A 158 -10.85 14.86 -13.99
N LEU A 159 -9.75 14.11 -13.76
CA LEU A 159 -8.73 13.84 -14.77
C LEU A 159 -9.35 13.18 -16.00
N ILE A 160 -10.09 12.09 -15.79
CA ILE A 160 -10.74 11.33 -16.87
C ILE A 160 -11.69 12.22 -17.69
N ALA A 161 -12.44 13.10 -17.00
CA ALA A 161 -13.38 14.01 -17.66
C ALA A 161 -12.71 15.17 -18.39
N THR A 162 -11.64 15.73 -17.81
CA THR A 162 -10.97 16.94 -18.36
C THR A 162 -9.95 16.60 -19.44
N TYR A 163 -9.25 15.46 -19.28
CA TYR A 163 -8.18 15.01 -20.17
C TYR A 163 -8.45 13.60 -20.73
N PRO A 164 -9.52 13.41 -21.52
CA PRO A 164 -9.95 12.08 -21.99
C PRO A 164 -8.93 11.39 -22.91
N GLY A 165 -7.95 12.14 -23.44
CA GLY A 165 -6.84 11.62 -24.25
C GLY A 165 -5.54 11.39 -23.47
N SER A 166 -5.54 11.57 -22.16
CA SER A 166 -4.38 11.33 -21.31
C SER A 166 -3.99 9.86 -21.31
N GLU A 167 -2.71 9.58 -21.37
CA GLU A 167 -2.14 8.23 -21.19
C GLU A 167 -2.39 7.68 -19.78
N LEU A 168 -2.70 8.58 -18.81
CA LEU A 168 -3.02 8.24 -17.43
C LEU A 168 -4.49 7.85 -17.20
N SER A 169 -5.36 7.99 -18.23
CA SER A 169 -6.81 7.74 -18.07
C SER A 169 -7.13 6.32 -17.64
N GLU A 170 -6.45 5.32 -18.20
CA GLU A 170 -6.61 3.92 -17.81
C GLU A 170 -6.21 3.70 -16.34
N GLN A 171 -5.03 4.19 -15.95
CA GLN A 171 -4.53 4.08 -14.59
C GLN A 171 -5.40 4.85 -13.59
N ALA A 172 -5.94 6.00 -13.99
CA ALA A 172 -6.87 6.78 -13.17
C ALA A 172 -8.19 6.05 -12.94
N GLN A 173 -8.73 5.38 -13.96
CA GLN A 173 -9.92 4.53 -13.83
C GLN A 173 -9.67 3.33 -12.92
N PHE A 174 -8.52 2.66 -13.08
CA PHE A 174 -8.12 1.57 -12.18
C PHE A 174 -8.04 2.05 -10.73
N ASN A 175 -7.37 3.17 -10.47
CA ASN A 175 -7.24 3.71 -9.13
C ASN A 175 -8.59 4.22 -8.57
N THR A 176 -9.53 4.65 -9.42
CA THR A 176 -10.91 4.92 -9.00
C THR A 176 -11.56 3.66 -8.42
N ALA A 177 -11.44 2.52 -9.09
CA ALA A 177 -11.94 1.24 -8.58
C ALA A 177 -11.24 0.84 -7.27
N MET A 178 -9.91 1.04 -7.19
CA MET A 178 -9.13 0.77 -5.97
C MET A 178 -9.55 1.66 -4.79
N CYS A 179 -9.91 2.93 -5.01
CA CYS A 179 -10.45 3.78 -3.96
C CYS A 179 -11.78 3.24 -3.41
N TYR A 180 -12.70 2.78 -4.28
CA TYR A 180 -13.94 2.13 -3.84
C TYR A 180 -13.65 0.83 -3.07
N TYR A 181 -12.68 0.03 -3.52
CA TYR A 181 -12.24 -1.17 -2.80
C TYR A 181 -11.65 -0.83 -1.42
N GLY A 182 -10.84 0.20 -1.34
CA GLY A 182 -10.27 0.70 -0.08
C GLY A 182 -11.32 1.16 0.93
N LYS A 183 -12.41 1.76 0.47
CA LYS A 183 -13.59 2.18 1.24
C LYS A 183 -14.55 1.02 1.58
N ASP A 184 -14.25 -0.21 1.15
CA ASP A 184 -15.13 -1.38 1.25
C ASP A 184 -16.47 -1.24 0.47
N GLU A 185 -16.52 -0.31 -0.49
CA GLU A 185 -17.63 -0.12 -1.40
C GLU A 185 -17.55 -1.13 -2.56
N LEU A 186 -17.63 -2.43 -2.25
CA LEU A 186 -17.29 -3.55 -3.14
C LEU A 186 -18.08 -3.56 -4.45
N ASN A 187 -19.37 -3.21 -4.41
CA ASN A 187 -20.20 -3.17 -5.62
C ASN A 187 -19.78 -2.01 -6.57
N ASN A 188 -19.39 -0.87 -6.00
CA ASN A 188 -18.90 0.25 -6.81
C ASN A 188 -17.53 -0.10 -7.42
N ALA A 189 -16.64 -0.75 -6.67
CA ALA A 189 -15.37 -1.24 -7.19
C ALA A 189 -15.56 -2.21 -8.36
N LEU A 190 -16.42 -3.23 -8.22
CA LEU A 190 -16.75 -4.17 -9.30
C LEU A 190 -17.29 -3.46 -10.54
N ALA A 191 -18.22 -2.52 -10.38
CA ALA A 191 -18.78 -1.78 -11.50
C ALA A 191 -17.72 -0.98 -12.26
N GLN A 192 -16.72 -0.41 -11.57
CA GLN A 192 -15.60 0.28 -12.22
C GLN A 192 -14.66 -0.70 -12.93
N PHE A 193 -14.34 -1.84 -12.32
CA PHE A 193 -13.52 -2.86 -12.96
C PHE A 193 -14.20 -3.47 -14.19
N ASP A 194 -15.52 -3.69 -14.17
CA ASP A 194 -16.28 -4.19 -15.32
C ASP A 194 -16.22 -3.23 -16.53
N ILE A 195 -16.22 -1.91 -16.27
CA ILE A 195 -16.04 -0.90 -17.32
C ILE A 195 -14.66 -1.01 -17.98
N LEU A 196 -13.62 -1.39 -17.19
CA LEU A 196 -12.24 -1.49 -17.70
C LEU A 196 -11.97 -2.78 -18.48
N ARG A 197 -12.66 -3.88 -18.19
CA ARG A 197 -12.33 -5.21 -18.73
C ARG A 197 -12.38 -5.31 -20.24
N VAL A 198 -13.33 -4.65 -20.88
CA VAL A 198 -13.53 -4.76 -22.34
C VAL A 198 -12.56 -3.85 -23.13
N PRO A 199 -12.49 -2.54 -22.85
CA PRO A 199 -11.58 -1.65 -23.57
C PRO A 199 -10.11 -1.95 -23.34
N PHE A 200 -9.75 -2.54 -22.20
CA PHE A 200 -8.37 -2.77 -21.78
C PHE A 200 -8.00 -4.26 -21.70
N SER A 201 -8.61 -5.09 -22.56
CA SER A 201 -8.34 -6.53 -22.61
C SER A 201 -6.88 -6.88 -22.93
N ASP A 202 -6.16 -6.00 -23.62
CA ASP A 202 -4.73 -6.13 -23.95
C ASP A 202 -3.82 -5.33 -23.00
N SER A 203 -4.38 -4.71 -21.97
CA SER A 203 -3.64 -3.91 -21.00
C SER A 203 -2.86 -4.79 -20.01
N PRO A 204 -1.66 -4.35 -19.60
CA PRO A 204 -0.95 -4.95 -18.47
C PRO A 204 -1.74 -4.92 -17.16
N LEU A 205 -2.74 -4.03 -17.02
CA LEU A 205 -3.59 -3.94 -15.83
C LEU A 205 -4.66 -5.04 -15.78
N LEU A 206 -4.94 -5.74 -16.88
CA LEU A 206 -6.02 -6.74 -16.92
C LEU A 206 -5.89 -7.77 -15.79
N TYR A 207 -4.72 -8.34 -15.61
CA TYR A 207 -4.51 -9.38 -14.59
C TYR A 207 -4.56 -8.83 -13.17
N GLN A 208 -4.18 -7.57 -12.96
CA GLN A 208 -4.39 -6.87 -11.68
C GLN A 208 -5.89 -6.67 -11.41
N ILE A 209 -6.66 -6.28 -12.44
CA ILE A 209 -8.13 -6.15 -12.35
C ILE A 209 -8.76 -7.49 -11.97
N LEU A 210 -8.39 -8.58 -12.66
CA LEU A 210 -8.90 -9.92 -12.38
C LEU A 210 -8.56 -10.38 -10.96
N TYR A 211 -7.31 -10.15 -10.54
CA TYR A 211 -6.88 -10.51 -9.18
C TYR A 211 -7.69 -9.77 -8.11
N VAL A 212 -7.81 -8.44 -8.21
CA VAL A 212 -8.59 -7.65 -7.23
C VAL A 212 -10.08 -7.98 -7.30
N THR A 213 -10.60 -8.27 -8.48
CA THR A 213 -12.00 -8.73 -8.64
C THR A 213 -12.21 -10.07 -7.91
N GLY A 214 -11.26 -11.01 -7.99
CA GLY A 214 -11.25 -12.24 -7.22
C GLY A 214 -11.27 -12.00 -5.70
N GLU A 215 -10.43 -11.08 -5.21
CA GLU A 215 -10.41 -10.65 -3.80
C GLU A 215 -11.76 -10.05 -3.36
N ILE A 216 -12.40 -9.24 -4.22
CA ILE A 216 -13.72 -8.67 -3.94
C ILE A 216 -14.77 -9.76 -3.84
N TYR A 217 -14.79 -10.72 -4.77
CA TYR A 217 -15.74 -11.85 -4.71
C TYR A 217 -15.50 -12.71 -3.48
N LEU A 218 -14.24 -12.92 -3.07
CA LEU A 218 -13.93 -13.64 -1.84
C LEU A 218 -14.49 -12.92 -0.60
N LYS A 219 -14.33 -11.61 -0.49
CA LYS A 219 -14.93 -10.78 0.57
C LYS A 219 -16.47 -10.83 0.56
N LYS A 220 -17.08 -10.86 -0.62
CA LYS A 220 -18.54 -11.00 -0.78
C LYS A 220 -19.04 -12.40 -0.56
N GLN A 221 -18.16 -13.37 -0.27
CA GLN A 221 -18.46 -14.80 -0.14
C GLN A 221 -19.01 -15.43 -1.44
N GLU A 222 -18.74 -14.82 -2.57
CA GLU A 222 -19.05 -15.33 -3.90
C GLU A 222 -17.88 -16.21 -4.40
N TYR A 223 -17.64 -17.31 -3.68
CA TYR A 223 -16.43 -18.13 -3.78
C TYR A 223 -16.16 -18.69 -5.19
N GLU A 224 -17.20 -19.12 -5.90
CA GLU A 224 -17.04 -19.63 -7.27
C GLU A 224 -16.56 -18.55 -8.23
N ASN A 225 -17.14 -17.34 -8.15
CA ASN A 225 -16.71 -16.20 -8.94
C ASN A 225 -15.26 -15.83 -8.62
N ALA A 226 -14.86 -15.85 -7.34
CA ALA A 226 -13.48 -15.61 -6.93
C ALA A 226 -12.51 -16.61 -7.59
N ARG A 227 -12.85 -17.91 -7.57
CA ARG A 227 -12.01 -18.96 -8.18
C ARG A 227 -11.86 -18.80 -9.69
N ILE A 228 -12.93 -18.39 -10.39
CA ILE A 228 -12.89 -18.13 -11.83
C ILE A 228 -11.87 -17.01 -12.12
N GLU A 229 -11.95 -15.90 -11.39
CA GLU A 229 -11.05 -14.77 -11.60
C GLU A 229 -9.60 -15.12 -11.26
N PHE A 230 -9.35 -15.78 -10.13
CA PHE A 230 -8.01 -16.23 -9.77
C PHE A 230 -7.45 -17.24 -10.78
N THR A 231 -8.27 -18.17 -11.32
CA THR A 231 -7.83 -19.11 -12.33
C THR A 231 -7.39 -18.38 -13.60
N ASN A 232 -8.13 -17.37 -14.05
CA ASN A 232 -7.74 -16.56 -15.19
C ASN A 232 -6.38 -15.87 -15.00
N VAL A 233 -6.07 -15.43 -13.77
CA VAL A 233 -4.76 -14.86 -13.43
C VAL A 233 -3.68 -15.93 -13.43
N VAL A 234 -3.93 -17.10 -12.86
CA VAL A 234 -2.96 -18.23 -12.87
C VAL A 234 -2.63 -18.66 -14.29
N ASP A 235 -3.64 -18.76 -15.16
CA ASP A 235 -3.48 -19.19 -16.57
C ASP A 235 -2.69 -18.17 -17.39
N SER A 236 -2.61 -16.92 -16.96
CA SER A 236 -1.76 -15.91 -17.60
C SER A 236 -0.27 -16.19 -17.46
N GLY A 237 0.12 -16.89 -16.40
CA GLY A 237 1.51 -17.13 -16.05
C GLY A 237 2.28 -15.88 -15.58
N ASP A 238 1.58 -14.81 -15.19
CA ASP A 238 2.21 -13.60 -14.64
C ASP A 238 3.05 -13.97 -13.41
N PRO A 239 4.37 -13.66 -13.39
CA PRO A 239 5.26 -14.13 -12.33
C PRO A 239 4.97 -13.53 -10.95
N ASP A 240 4.35 -12.37 -10.89
CA ASP A 240 4.04 -11.67 -9.64
C ASP A 240 2.63 -12.01 -9.13
N LEU A 241 1.66 -12.12 -10.03
CA LEU A 241 0.25 -12.30 -9.66
C LEU A 241 -0.18 -13.78 -9.63
N ALA A 242 0.39 -14.65 -10.48
CA ALA A 242 -0.01 -16.05 -10.52
C ALA A 242 0.22 -16.80 -9.20
N PRO A 243 1.31 -16.58 -8.44
CA PRO A 243 1.47 -17.17 -7.12
C PRO A 243 0.40 -16.70 -6.13
N LEU A 244 0.06 -15.41 -6.14
CA LEU A 244 -0.95 -14.83 -5.26
C LEU A 244 -2.36 -15.34 -5.60
N ALA A 245 -2.71 -15.37 -6.88
CA ALA A 245 -3.99 -15.91 -7.35
C ALA A 245 -4.11 -17.42 -7.08
N SER A 246 -3.01 -18.17 -7.30
CA SER A 246 -2.95 -19.61 -7.00
C SER A 246 -3.22 -19.88 -5.51
N PHE A 247 -2.78 -18.99 -4.61
CA PHE A 247 -3.09 -19.05 -3.18
C PHE A 247 -4.55 -18.64 -2.87
N GLY A 248 -5.11 -17.66 -3.59
CA GLY A 248 -6.50 -17.21 -3.44
C GLY A 248 -7.53 -18.33 -3.73
N ILE A 249 -7.22 -19.26 -4.64
CA ILE A 249 -8.11 -20.39 -4.96
C ILE A 249 -8.37 -21.29 -3.74
N PRO A 250 -7.37 -21.90 -3.08
CA PRO A 250 -7.59 -22.70 -1.89
C PRO A 250 -8.10 -21.89 -0.70
N GLN A 251 -7.75 -20.61 -0.60
CA GLN A 251 -8.31 -19.72 0.41
C GLN A 251 -9.83 -19.58 0.25
N SER A 252 -10.35 -19.53 -0.97
CA SER A 252 -11.79 -19.52 -1.24
C SER A 252 -12.47 -20.82 -0.81
N TYR A 253 -11.83 -21.97 -1.05
CA TYR A 253 -12.34 -23.27 -0.58
C TYR A 253 -12.34 -23.35 0.95
N LEU A 254 -11.27 -22.86 1.60
CA LEU A 254 -11.18 -22.80 3.06
C LEU A 254 -12.33 -21.95 3.64
N ALA A 255 -12.58 -20.77 3.08
CA ALA A 255 -13.67 -19.88 3.50
C ALA A 255 -15.07 -20.46 3.25
N GLU A 256 -15.21 -21.26 2.19
CA GLU A 256 -16.46 -21.96 1.85
C GLU A 256 -16.70 -23.21 2.75
N GLY A 257 -15.70 -23.62 3.55
CA GLY A 257 -15.75 -24.82 4.39
C GLY A 257 -15.39 -26.12 3.64
N LYS A 258 -14.89 -26.03 2.42
CA LYS A 258 -14.39 -27.16 1.61
C LYS A 258 -12.91 -27.42 1.93
N TYR A 259 -12.68 -27.94 3.13
CA TYR A 259 -11.34 -28.03 3.71
C TYR A 259 -10.43 -29.02 2.97
N GLN A 260 -10.98 -30.09 2.40
CA GLN A 260 -10.20 -31.08 1.66
C GLN A 260 -9.69 -30.49 0.34
N GLU A 261 -10.55 -29.77 -0.39
CA GLU A 261 -10.19 -29.06 -1.62
C GLU A 261 -9.19 -27.93 -1.34
N ALA A 262 -9.31 -27.26 -0.18
CA ALA A 262 -8.34 -26.28 0.25
C ALA A 262 -6.94 -26.90 0.45
N LEU A 263 -6.85 -28.06 1.13
CA LEU A 263 -5.59 -28.78 1.33
C LEU A 263 -4.92 -29.15 -0.01
N GLU A 264 -5.68 -29.69 -0.96
CA GLU A 264 -5.18 -30.03 -2.29
C GLU A 264 -4.69 -28.80 -3.06
N GLY A 265 -5.41 -27.69 -2.91
CA GLY A 265 -5.06 -26.42 -3.50
C GLY A 265 -3.77 -25.84 -2.91
N TYR A 266 -3.63 -25.79 -1.59
CA TYR A 266 -2.41 -25.29 -0.93
C TYR A 266 -1.19 -26.16 -1.25
N GLN A 267 -1.36 -27.49 -1.34
CA GLN A 267 -0.26 -28.37 -1.77
C GLN A 267 0.24 -28.00 -3.17
N LYS A 268 -0.68 -27.69 -4.11
CA LYS A 268 -0.30 -27.23 -5.45
C LYS A 268 0.46 -25.91 -5.43
N VAL A 269 0.06 -24.97 -4.53
CA VAL A 269 0.80 -23.70 -4.37
C VAL A 269 2.23 -23.96 -3.89
N ILE A 270 2.41 -24.84 -2.91
CA ILE A 270 3.74 -25.25 -2.41
C ILE A 270 4.58 -25.87 -3.54
N ASP A 271 3.98 -26.75 -4.34
CA ASP A 271 4.69 -27.48 -5.40
C ASP A 271 5.11 -26.55 -6.56
N LEU A 272 4.26 -25.58 -6.90
CA LEU A 272 4.49 -24.68 -8.05
C LEU A 272 5.30 -23.44 -7.68
N TYR A 273 5.14 -22.92 -6.46
CA TYR A 273 5.67 -21.62 -6.04
C TYR A 273 6.40 -21.69 -4.69
N PRO A 274 7.31 -22.67 -4.46
CA PRO A 274 7.88 -22.94 -3.12
C PRO A 274 8.66 -21.76 -2.52
N ASP A 275 9.30 -20.94 -3.36
CA ASP A 275 10.16 -19.84 -2.94
C ASP A 275 9.40 -18.51 -2.76
N THR A 276 8.13 -18.47 -3.12
CA THR A 276 7.29 -17.26 -2.98
C THR A 276 6.67 -17.16 -1.59
N LYS A 277 6.24 -15.94 -1.22
CA LYS A 277 5.45 -15.75 0.02
C LYS A 277 4.19 -16.62 0.03
N ALA A 278 3.50 -16.73 -1.11
CA ALA A 278 2.31 -17.58 -1.25
C ALA A 278 2.60 -19.05 -0.93
N GLY A 279 3.72 -19.59 -1.45
CA GLY A 279 4.17 -20.95 -1.15
C GLY A 279 4.51 -21.15 0.34
N GLN A 280 5.19 -20.18 0.95
CA GLN A 280 5.51 -20.22 2.39
C GLN A 280 4.24 -20.15 3.24
N ASP A 281 3.32 -19.24 2.94
CA ASP A 281 2.05 -19.08 3.67
C ASP A 281 1.17 -20.32 3.55
N ALA A 282 1.20 -21.01 2.42
CA ALA A 282 0.41 -22.23 2.20
C ALA A 282 0.69 -23.32 3.23
N TYR A 283 1.91 -23.44 3.76
CA TYR A 283 2.21 -24.40 4.86
C TYR A 283 1.36 -24.13 6.10
N PHE A 284 1.21 -22.90 6.47
CA PHE A 284 0.46 -22.49 7.66
C PHE A 284 -1.06 -22.66 7.44
N TYR A 285 -1.55 -22.26 6.26
CA TYR A 285 -2.96 -22.40 5.91
C TYR A 285 -3.40 -23.86 5.76
N MET A 286 -2.52 -24.76 5.34
CA MET A 286 -2.78 -26.20 5.40
C MET A 286 -2.95 -26.68 6.86
N GLY A 287 -2.15 -26.22 7.80
CA GLY A 287 -2.29 -26.53 9.21
C GLY A 287 -3.66 -26.11 9.75
N TRP A 288 -4.12 -24.91 9.38
CA TRP A 288 -5.48 -24.45 9.76
C TRP A 288 -6.60 -25.24 9.06
N ALA A 289 -6.42 -25.68 7.81
CA ALA A 289 -7.37 -26.54 7.13
C ALA A 289 -7.45 -27.93 7.77
N TYR A 290 -6.34 -28.51 8.22
CA TYR A 290 -6.34 -29.76 9.00
C TYR A 290 -7.04 -29.62 10.33
N GLU A 291 -6.84 -28.51 11.06
CA GLU A 291 -7.55 -28.23 12.31
C GLU A 291 -9.07 -28.18 12.09
N ARG A 292 -9.53 -27.51 11.03
CA ARG A 292 -10.95 -27.47 10.66
C ARG A 292 -11.53 -28.84 10.33
N LEU A 293 -10.73 -29.80 9.93
CA LEU A 293 -11.10 -31.20 9.74
C LEU A 293 -10.97 -32.02 11.03
N GLU A 294 -10.64 -31.39 12.16
CA GLU A 294 -10.36 -32.04 13.45
C GLU A 294 -9.19 -33.05 13.38
N LYS A 295 -8.31 -32.92 12.37
CA LYS A 295 -7.08 -33.67 12.19
C LYS A 295 -5.94 -32.99 12.93
N TYR A 296 -6.00 -33.03 14.25
CA TYR A 296 -5.13 -32.24 15.11
C TYR A 296 -3.65 -32.62 15.02
N ASP A 297 -3.34 -33.91 14.89
CA ASP A 297 -1.93 -34.36 14.76
C ASP A 297 -1.32 -33.90 13.44
N GLU A 298 -2.07 -33.99 12.34
CA GLU A 298 -1.63 -33.51 11.04
C GLU A 298 -1.54 -31.97 11.03
N ALA A 299 -2.43 -31.26 11.72
CA ALA A 299 -2.38 -29.82 11.87
C ALA A 299 -1.09 -29.37 12.57
N ILE A 300 -0.77 -29.98 13.72
CA ILE A 300 0.45 -29.70 14.47
C ILE A 300 1.69 -29.98 13.61
N ALA A 301 1.77 -31.17 13.01
CA ALA A 301 2.91 -31.54 12.19
C ALA A 301 3.14 -30.59 11.01
N GLN A 302 2.04 -30.11 10.37
CA GLN A 302 2.12 -29.18 9.27
C GLN A 302 2.54 -27.76 9.70
N LEU A 303 2.01 -27.28 10.84
CA LEU A 303 2.39 -25.99 11.40
C LEU A 303 3.85 -25.99 11.87
N GLU A 304 4.30 -27.04 12.55
CA GLU A 304 5.70 -27.19 12.96
C GLU A 304 6.65 -27.19 11.76
N LYS A 305 6.29 -27.91 10.70
CA LYS A 305 7.04 -27.88 9.43
C LYS A 305 7.13 -26.48 8.84
N GLY A 306 6.01 -25.72 8.84
CA GLY A 306 6.00 -24.32 8.39
C GLY A 306 6.93 -23.43 9.22
N ILE A 307 6.90 -23.57 10.55
CA ILE A 307 7.75 -22.81 11.48
C ILE A 307 9.24 -23.17 11.29
N GLU A 308 9.55 -24.44 11.10
CA GLU A 308 10.93 -24.91 10.88
C GLU A 308 11.52 -24.34 9.58
N LEU A 309 10.75 -24.43 8.47
CA LEU A 309 11.20 -23.95 7.17
C LEU A 309 11.22 -22.42 7.08
N PHE A 310 10.26 -21.73 7.70
CA PHE A 310 10.04 -20.31 7.55
C PHE A 310 9.87 -19.60 8.91
N PRO A 311 10.87 -19.63 9.79
CA PRO A 311 10.75 -19.11 11.17
C PRO A 311 10.56 -17.58 11.26
N ARG A 312 10.79 -16.86 10.15
CA ARG A 312 10.59 -15.41 10.04
C ARG A 312 9.33 -15.03 9.28
N ASN A 313 8.55 -16.00 8.83
CA ASN A 313 7.25 -15.73 8.22
C ASN A 313 6.31 -15.12 9.28
N GLU A 314 5.51 -14.14 8.89
CA GLU A 314 4.55 -13.46 9.78
C GLU A 314 3.53 -14.41 10.42
N ASN A 315 3.25 -15.55 9.78
CA ASN A 315 2.34 -16.58 10.30
C ASN A 315 2.99 -17.50 11.34
N ALA A 316 4.32 -17.49 11.48
CA ALA A 316 5.03 -18.45 12.36
C ALA A 316 4.65 -18.29 13.85
N ALA A 317 4.53 -17.06 14.34
CA ALA A 317 4.11 -16.79 15.71
C ALA A 317 2.67 -17.27 15.95
N ASN A 318 1.75 -16.95 15.06
CA ASN A 318 0.35 -17.38 15.13
C ASN A 318 0.23 -18.91 15.03
N ALA A 319 1.02 -19.56 14.19
CA ALA A 319 1.07 -21.01 14.08
C ALA A 319 1.50 -21.68 15.39
N GLN A 320 2.51 -21.13 16.06
CA GLN A 320 2.95 -21.65 17.37
C GLN A 320 1.88 -21.46 18.45
N VAL A 321 1.15 -20.33 18.43
CA VAL A 321 -0.04 -20.10 19.29
C VAL A 321 -1.14 -21.13 18.98
N TYR A 322 -1.35 -21.42 17.71
CA TYR A 322 -2.36 -22.38 17.27
C TYR A 322 -2.04 -23.81 17.76
N ILE A 323 -0.77 -24.20 17.68
CA ILE A 323 -0.29 -25.48 18.25
C ILE A 323 -0.63 -25.56 19.75
N ALA A 324 -0.40 -24.48 20.51
CA ALA A 324 -0.75 -24.41 21.92
C ALA A 324 -2.25 -24.56 22.16
N GLN A 325 -3.09 -23.93 21.33
CA GLN A 325 -4.56 -24.03 21.41
C GLN A 325 -5.05 -25.45 21.10
N ILE A 326 -4.50 -26.11 20.07
CA ILE A 326 -4.82 -27.50 19.74
C ILE A 326 -4.46 -28.42 20.92
N ALA A 327 -3.29 -28.20 21.54
CA ALA A 327 -2.87 -28.96 22.73
C ALA A 327 -3.86 -28.80 23.89
N LEU A 328 -4.40 -27.59 24.11
CA LEU A 328 -5.45 -27.36 25.11
C LEU A 328 -6.75 -28.10 24.77
N VAL A 329 -7.18 -28.11 23.50
CA VAL A 329 -8.36 -28.88 23.05
C VAL A 329 -8.15 -30.36 23.32
N ASN A 330 -6.95 -30.88 23.07
CA ASN A 330 -6.57 -32.27 23.34
C ASN A 330 -6.31 -32.55 24.83
N LYS A 331 -6.43 -31.54 25.71
CA LYS A 331 -6.14 -31.61 27.13
C LYS A 331 -4.68 -32.00 27.45
N ASP A 332 -3.77 -31.75 26.51
CA ASP A 332 -2.33 -31.89 26.74
C ASP A 332 -1.78 -30.55 27.27
N ILE A 333 -1.93 -30.41 28.59
CA ILE A 333 -1.55 -29.18 29.30
C ILE A 333 -0.04 -28.91 29.19
N ALA A 334 0.79 -29.96 29.24
CA ALA A 334 2.23 -29.80 29.13
C ALA A 334 2.67 -29.29 27.76
N ALA A 335 2.11 -29.87 26.70
CA ALA A 335 2.38 -29.39 25.33
C ALA A 335 1.87 -27.97 25.10
N ALA A 336 0.71 -27.60 25.66
CA ALA A 336 0.19 -26.25 25.56
C ALA A 336 1.11 -25.21 26.23
N ILE A 337 1.59 -25.48 27.43
CA ILE A 337 2.54 -24.60 28.14
C ILE A 337 3.85 -24.47 27.37
N ASP A 338 4.41 -25.59 26.89
CA ASP A 338 5.63 -25.59 26.09
C ASP A 338 5.49 -24.72 24.81
N ALA A 339 4.39 -24.90 24.12
CA ALA A 339 4.11 -24.15 22.88
C ALA A 339 3.95 -22.64 23.14
N PHE A 340 3.20 -22.21 24.18
CA PHE A 340 3.11 -20.80 24.56
C PHE A 340 4.45 -20.25 25.06
N GLN A 341 5.21 -21.04 25.80
CA GLN A 341 6.53 -20.62 26.28
C GLN A 341 7.51 -20.38 25.12
N LYS A 342 7.48 -21.22 24.07
CA LYS A 342 8.24 -20.99 22.83
C LYS A 342 7.89 -19.67 22.17
N VAL A 343 6.61 -19.26 22.18
CA VAL A 343 6.22 -17.94 21.69
C VAL A 343 6.78 -16.82 22.56
N ALA A 344 6.60 -16.93 23.88
CA ALA A 344 7.02 -15.90 24.84
C ALA A 344 8.54 -15.65 24.81
N ASP A 345 9.32 -16.70 24.63
CA ASP A 345 10.79 -16.65 24.67
C ASP A 345 11.40 -16.27 23.30
N ASN A 346 10.64 -16.32 22.21
CA ASN A 346 11.16 -16.04 20.88
C ASN A 346 11.25 -14.52 20.61
N ALA A 347 12.43 -13.96 20.73
CA ALA A 347 12.68 -12.53 20.56
C ALA A 347 12.43 -12.00 19.11
N THR A 348 12.23 -12.88 18.12
CA THR A 348 11.90 -12.48 16.74
C THR A 348 10.41 -12.19 16.54
N TYR A 349 9.55 -12.64 17.48
CA TYR A 349 8.12 -12.35 17.45
C TYR A 349 7.83 -10.99 18.08
N ASP A 350 6.71 -10.40 17.70
CA ASP A 350 6.32 -9.09 18.22
C ASP A 350 6.05 -9.12 19.74
N TYR A 351 6.21 -7.96 20.35
CA TYR A 351 6.11 -7.79 21.80
C TYR A 351 4.74 -8.22 22.35
N ASP A 352 3.65 -7.90 21.69
CA ASP A 352 2.30 -8.16 22.18
C ASP A 352 1.94 -9.64 22.09
N THR A 353 2.32 -10.32 21.01
CA THR A 353 2.15 -11.76 20.86
C THR A 353 2.95 -12.52 21.92
N ARG A 354 4.18 -12.13 22.19
CA ARG A 354 5.02 -12.73 23.25
C ARG A 354 4.42 -12.50 24.64
N ARG A 355 3.97 -11.29 24.93
CA ARG A 355 3.31 -10.92 26.18
C ARG A 355 2.02 -11.73 26.39
N MET A 356 1.18 -11.84 25.37
CA MET A 356 -0.03 -12.64 25.40
C MET A 356 0.28 -14.12 25.68
N ALA A 357 1.30 -14.66 25.05
CA ALA A 357 1.70 -16.04 25.28
C ALA A 357 2.19 -16.28 26.73
N GLN A 358 3.00 -15.36 27.29
CA GLN A 358 3.42 -15.43 28.68
C GLN A 358 2.25 -15.35 29.67
N TYR A 359 1.22 -14.55 29.36
CA TYR A 359 -0.01 -14.52 30.15
C TYR A 359 -0.73 -15.87 30.11
N TRP A 360 -0.85 -16.51 28.94
CA TRP A 360 -1.51 -17.80 28.83
C TRP A 360 -0.78 -18.91 29.59
N VAL A 361 0.53 -18.87 29.63
CA VAL A 361 1.31 -19.81 30.50
C VAL A 361 0.85 -19.67 31.94
N GLY A 362 0.78 -18.46 32.49
CA GLY A 362 0.29 -18.22 33.85
C GLY A 362 -1.16 -18.67 34.05
N LYS A 363 -2.02 -18.37 33.07
CA LYS A 363 -3.45 -18.70 33.12
C LYS A 363 -3.68 -20.24 33.11
N ILE A 364 -2.92 -20.97 32.31
CA ILE A 364 -3.01 -22.43 32.25
C ILE A 364 -2.60 -23.05 33.61
N TYR A 365 -1.51 -22.58 34.25
CA TYR A 365 -1.13 -23.05 35.59
C TYR A 365 -2.19 -22.73 36.64
N GLU A 366 -2.79 -21.52 36.58
CA GLU A 366 -3.89 -21.12 37.47
C GLU A 366 -5.09 -22.06 37.34
N ASP A 367 -5.53 -22.32 36.10
CA ASP A 367 -6.72 -23.16 35.81
C ASP A 367 -6.47 -24.64 36.24
N ASN A 368 -5.21 -25.08 36.26
CA ASN A 368 -4.82 -26.38 36.76
C ASN A 368 -4.50 -26.41 38.28
N SER A 369 -4.79 -25.30 38.99
CA SER A 369 -4.54 -25.18 40.44
C SER A 369 -3.05 -25.28 40.85
N GLU A 370 -2.14 -25.00 39.93
CA GLU A 370 -0.68 -24.96 40.14
C GLU A 370 -0.25 -23.54 40.55
N THR A 371 -0.72 -23.10 41.73
CA THR A 371 -0.66 -21.70 42.16
C THR A 371 0.77 -21.12 42.15
N ASP A 372 1.77 -21.87 42.64
CA ASP A 372 3.15 -21.37 42.69
C ASP A 372 3.73 -21.12 41.29
N LEU A 373 3.43 -22.00 40.33
CA LEU A 373 3.87 -21.86 38.96
C LEU A 373 3.11 -20.73 38.25
N ALA A 374 1.82 -20.55 38.52
CA ALA A 374 1.04 -19.43 38.04
C ALA A 374 1.63 -18.09 38.51
N VAL A 375 1.93 -17.96 39.79
CA VAL A 375 2.56 -16.77 40.38
C VAL A 375 3.89 -16.48 39.70
N ALA A 376 4.76 -17.51 39.55
CA ALA A 376 6.04 -17.35 38.87
C ALA A 376 5.90 -16.87 37.40
N ALA A 377 4.95 -17.46 36.66
CA ALA A 377 4.69 -17.07 35.27
C ALA A 377 4.16 -15.61 35.14
N TYR A 378 3.29 -15.19 36.07
CA TYR A 378 2.80 -13.82 36.10
C TYR A 378 3.86 -12.80 36.56
N GLN A 379 4.75 -13.22 37.51
CA GLN A 379 5.90 -12.37 37.86
C GLN A 379 6.85 -12.19 36.69
N LYS A 380 7.11 -13.25 35.89
CA LYS A 380 7.88 -13.15 34.65
C LYS A 380 7.20 -12.20 33.68
N LEU A 381 5.88 -12.30 33.50
CA LEU A 381 5.10 -11.38 32.67
C LEU A 381 5.30 -9.91 33.07
N LEU A 382 5.23 -9.61 34.39
CA LEU A 382 5.39 -8.23 34.87
C LEU A 382 6.83 -7.70 34.73
N VAL A 383 7.83 -8.57 34.77
CA VAL A 383 9.25 -8.21 34.65
C VAL A 383 9.64 -8.00 33.18
N GLU A 384 9.27 -8.95 32.31
CA GLU A 384 9.72 -8.95 30.92
C GLU A 384 8.80 -8.08 30.02
N PHE A 385 7.54 -7.89 30.42
CA PHE A 385 6.52 -7.15 29.66
C PHE A 385 5.79 -6.14 30.56
N PRO A 386 6.49 -5.14 31.12
CA PRO A 386 5.96 -4.26 32.18
C PRO A 386 4.82 -3.36 31.74
N GLU A 387 4.76 -3.01 30.45
CA GLU A 387 3.70 -2.14 29.91
C GLU A 387 3.18 -2.68 28.57
N PRO A 388 1.88 -2.47 28.25
CA PRO A 388 1.36 -2.74 26.93
C PRO A 388 1.99 -1.78 25.92
N HIS A 389 2.37 -2.28 24.76
CA HIS A 389 2.83 -1.46 23.65
C HIS A 389 1.69 -0.52 23.20
N LYS A 390 2.00 0.78 22.97
CA LYS A 390 0.96 1.80 22.63
C LYS A 390 0.20 1.53 21.33
N GLU A 391 0.72 0.66 20.50
CA GLU A 391 0.17 0.29 19.18
C GLU A 391 -0.61 -1.04 19.18
N ALA A 392 -0.79 -1.66 20.35
CA ALA A 392 -1.51 -2.94 20.45
C ALA A 392 -2.98 -2.80 20.07
N THR A 393 -3.38 -3.53 19.05
CA THR A 393 -4.76 -3.60 18.58
C THR A 393 -5.75 -3.97 19.69
N HIS A 394 -6.92 -3.32 19.69
CA HIS A 394 -7.96 -3.35 20.73
C HIS A 394 -8.45 -4.74 21.21
N ALA A 395 -8.09 -5.84 20.55
CA ALA A 395 -8.59 -7.17 20.90
C ALA A 395 -7.87 -7.84 22.09
N SER A 396 -6.59 -7.53 22.34
CA SER A 396 -5.81 -8.15 23.43
C SER A 396 -5.87 -7.39 24.77
N ASN A 397 -6.29 -6.13 24.76
CA ASN A 397 -6.16 -5.24 25.90
C ASN A 397 -7.18 -5.50 27.04
N ASN A 398 -8.40 -5.96 26.73
CA ASN A 398 -9.46 -6.06 27.73
C ASN A 398 -9.35 -7.21 28.75
N VAL A 399 -8.63 -8.27 28.41
CA VAL A 399 -8.50 -9.45 29.31
C VAL A 399 -7.28 -9.32 30.22
N ASN A 400 -6.20 -8.71 29.72
CA ASN A 400 -4.92 -8.63 30.44
C ASN A 400 -4.84 -7.51 31.46
N GLU A 401 -5.41 -6.33 31.20
CA GLU A 401 -5.25 -5.18 32.11
C GLU A 401 -5.95 -5.37 33.45
N ASN A 402 -7.14 -5.96 33.44
CA ASN A 402 -7.87 -6.20 34.69
C ASN A 402 -7.13 -7.23 35.59
N TYR A 403 -6.48 -8.23 35.02
CA TYR A 403 -5.78 -9.24 35.79
C TYR A 403 -4.42 -8.74 36.32
N ILE A 404 -3.66 -8.04 35.47
CA ILE A 404 -2.40 -7.38 35.88
C ILE A 404 -2.64 -6.32 36.96
N GLN A 405 -3.74 -5.56 36.87
CA GLN A 405 -4.15 -4.62 37.93
C GLN A 405 -4.50 -5.35 39.24
N THR A 406 -5.17 -6.49 39.13
CA THR A 406 -5.50 -7.32 40.30
C THR A 406 -4.24 -7.84 40.96
N LEU A 407 -3.26 -8.34 40.22
CA LEU A 407 -1.98 -8.78 40.75
C LEU A 407 -1.19 -7.64 41.43
N ARG A 408 -1.15 -6.46 40.80
CA ARG A 408 -0.51 -5.26 41.39
C ARG A 408 -1.21 -4.79 42.66
N SER A 409 -2.54 -4.92 42.74
CA SER A 409 -3.33 -4.54 43.92
C SER A 409 -3.24 -5.53 45.08
N THR A 410 -2.95 -6.80 44.78
CA THR A 410 -2.79 -7.86 45.79
C THR A 410 -1.36 -7.97 46.37
N GLY A 411 -0.43 -7.16 45.86
CA GLY A 411 0.95 -7.12 46.34
C GLY A 411 1.79 -8.35 45.94
N LEU A 412 1.35 -9.09 44.90
CA LEU A 412 2.05 -10.19 44.29
C LEU A 412 2.75 -9.74 42.99
#